data_1c201d4b0bced7b9c85aa188e367cfd5
#
_entry.id   1c201d4b0bced7b9c85aa188e367cfd5
#
_cell.length_a   1.000
_cell.length_b   1.000
_cell.length_c   1.000
_cell.angle_alpha   90.00
_cell.angle_beta   90.00
_cell.angle_gamma   90.00
#
_symmetry.space_group_name_H-M   'P 1'
#
loop_
_entity.id
_entity.type
_entity.pdbx_description
1 polymer ?
#
loop_
_entity_poly.entity_id
_entity_poly.type
_entity_poly.pdbx_seq_one_letter_code
_entity_poly.pdbx_strand_id
1 'polypeptide(L)'
;MEVKNTIDIKELIRSKNPRLAKLLPFFVIRYFRRILHEKELNNFFQENKNLQNQEFCSKLLDNLNLKVDIQGIDNIPKNGPIIIAMNHPLGGMDAVALISGLKEHRRDLKFIVNDLLLNITFLKTMFVGVNKFGKNKTSVREQINAAFNADHALCIFPAGKVSRKVKGKIEDLAWKRTFVQYARELNREIIPIFIDGKLSKFFYRLATFRQFIGIKSNIEMFYLANELYKQKNRTIRFIVGEPINVCKQYPELSDYEATLKIREKLYDLKDKV
;
A
#
# COMPACT_ATOMS: atom_id res chain seq x y z
N MET A 1 -3.01 -26.56 -12.52
CA MET A 1 -3.69 -26.11 -11.29
C MET A 1 -4.39 -24.80 -11.62
N GLU A 2 -5.71 -24.80 -11.75
CA GLU A 2 -6.46 -23.57 -11.88
C GLU A 2 -6.26 -22.74 -10.61
N VAL A 3 -5.67 -21.58 -10.76
CA VAL A 3 -5.53 -20.61 -9.68
C VAL A 3 -6.94 -20.14 -9.34
N LYS A 4 -7.48 -20.59 -8.22
CA LYS A 4 -8.77 -20.12 -7.71
C LYS A 4 -8.64 -18.62 -7.40
N ASN A 5 -9.00 -17.77 -8.35
CA ASN A 5 -9.15 -16.33 -8.16
C ASN A 5 -10.39 -16.00 -7.31
N THR A 6 -10.60 -16.71 -6.22
CA THR A 6 -11.74 -16.53 -5.32
C THR A 6 -11.26 -16.40 -3.89
N ILE A 7 -11.81 -15.43 -3.20
CA ILE A 7 -11.62 -15.25 -1.76
C ILE A 7 -12.66 -16.12 -1.04
N ASP A 8 -12.20 -17.02 -0.17
CA ASP A 8 -13.04 -17.70 0.80
C ASP A 8 -12.53 -17.35 2.21
N ILE A 9 -13.29 -16.56 2.93
CA ILE A 9 -12.92 -16.07 4.26
C ILE A 9 -12.80 -17.20 5.26
N LYS A 10 -13.63 -18.24 5.16
CA LYS A 10 -13.57 -19.41 6.06
C LYS A 10 -12.28 -20.20 5.84
N GLU A 11 -11.93 -20.46 4.58
CA GLU A 11 -10.67 -21.11 4.23
C GLU A 11 -9.45 -20.26 4.58
N LEU A 12 -9.53 -18.94 4.40
CA LEU A 12 -8.45 -18.02 4.80
C LEU A 12 -8.21 -18.07 6.31
N ILE A 13 -9.27 -18.07 7.13
CA ILE A 13 -9.14 -18.19 8.59
C ILE A 13 -8.58 -19.58 8.94
N ARG A 14 -9.08 -20.64 8.29
CA ARG A 14 -8.66 -22.02 8.51
C ARG A 14 -7.17 -22.23 8.19
N SER A 15 -6.68 -21.67 7.10
CA SER A 15 -5.27 -21.78 6.70
C SER A 15 -4.33 -21.08 7.69
N LYS A 16 -4.78 -20.02 8.36
CA LYS A 16 -3.97 -19.27 9.35
C LYS A 16 -4.09 -19.84 10.76
N ASN A 17 -5.27 -20.27 11.15
CA ASN A 17 -5.54 -20.85 12.48
C ASN A 17 -6.72 -21.85 12.41
N PRO A 18 -6.43 -23.15 12.19
CA PRO A 18 -7.47 -24.18 12.09
C PRO A 18 -8.34 -24.31 13.36
N ARG A 19 -7.75 -24.08 14.55
CA ARG A 19 -8.49 -24.16 15.83
C ARG A 19 -9.50 -23.00 15.92
N LEU A 20 -9.06 -21.78 15.58
CA LEU A 20 -9.93 -20.61 15.57
C LEU A 20 -11.09 -20.78 14.56
N ALA A 21 -10.81 -21.31 13.36
CA ALA A 21 -11.83 -21.56 12.35
C ALA A 21 -12.94 -22.52 12.81
N LYS A 22 -12.60 -23.50 13.69
CA LYS A 22 -13.57 -24.43 14.28
C LYS A 22 -14.39 -23.80 15.41
N LEU A 23 -13.81 -22.85 16.15
CA LEU A 23 -14.44 -22.20 17.31
C LEU A 23 -15.31 -21.00 16.93
N LEU A 24 -15.08 -20.39 15.76
CA LEU A 24 -15.85 -19.22 15.35
C LEU A 24 -17.31 -19.58 15.02
N PRO A 25 -18.29 -18.95 15.71
CA PRO A 25 -19.69 -19.11 15.39
C PRO A 25 -20.02 -18.68 13.96
N PHE A 26 -21.03 -19.29 13.35
CA PHE A 26 -21.45 -19.00 11.97
C PHE A 26 -21.74 -17.50 11.72
N PHE A 27 -22.39 -16.83 12.69
CA PHE A 27 -22.72 -15.41 12.56
C PHE A 27 -21.46 -14.52 12.50
N VAL A 28 -20.35 -14.91 13.16
CA VAL A 28 -19.07 -14.19 13.10
C VAL A 28 -18.45 -14.35 11.71
N ILE A 29 -18.46 -15.56 11.15
CA ILE A 29 -17.97 -15.80 9.79
C ILE A 29 -18.81 -15.01 8.76
N ARG A 30 -20.15 -15.02 8.91
CA ARG A 30 -21.05 -14.24 8.08
C ARG A 30 -20.77 -12.73 8.17
N TYR A 31 -20.47 -12.24 9.38
CA TYR A 31 -20.08 -10.85 9.59
C TYR A 31 -18.77 -10.52 8.84
N PHE A 32 -17.73 -11.36 8.96
CA PHE A 32 -16.47 -11.16 8.23
C PHE A 32 -16.67 -11.18 6.70
N ARG A 33 -17.45 -12.13 6.18
CA ARG A 33 -17.79 -12.17 4.75
C ARG A 33 -18.41 -10.85 4.27
N ARG A 34 -19.28 -10.26 5.08
CA ARG A 34 -19.94 -8.99 4.77
C ARG A 34 -18.97 -7.82 4.78
N ILE A 35 -18.16 -7.64 5.84
CA ILE A 35 -17.22 -6.50 5.94
C ILE A 35 -16.03 -6.60 5.00
N LEU A 36 -15.69 -7.81 4.56
CA LEU A 36 -14.65 -8.07 3.58
C LEU A 36 -15.19 -8.10 2.15
N HIS A 37 -16.50 -7.88 1.97
CA HIS A 37 -17.17 -7.85 0.66
C HIS A 37 -16.85 -9.08 -0.20
N GLU A 38 -16.84 -10.28 0.41
CA GLU A 38 -16.45 -11.54 -0.22
C GLU A 38 -17.19 -11.79 -1.54
N LYS A 39 -18.51 -11.59 -1.55
CA LYS A 39 -19.35 -11.83 -2.72
C LYS A 39 -19.05 -10.83 -3.84
N GLU A 40 -19.01 -9.55 -3.51
CA GLU A 40 -18.78 -8.46 -4.46
C GLU A 40 -17.39 -8.57 -5.09
N LEU A 41 -16.35 -8.86 -4.28
CA LEU A 41 -15.00 -9.06 -4.77
C LEU A 41 -14.88 -10.29 -5.66
N ASN A 42 -15.51 -11.41 -5.28
CA ASN A 42 -15.49 -12.63 -6.08
C ASN A 42 -16.21 -12.45 -7.43
N ASN A 43 -17.33 -11.76 -7.45
CA ASN A 43 -18.03 -11.42 -8.70
C ASN A 43 -17.11 -10.56 -9.59
N PHE A 44 -16.54 -9.49 -9.03
CA PHE A 44 -15.62 -8.62 -9.76
C PHE A 44 -14.42 -9.41 -10.33
N PHE A 45 -13.84 -10.32 -9.57
CA PHE A 45 -12.71 -11.14 -10.01
C PHE A 45 -13.08 -12.10 -11.14
N GLN A 46 -14.28 -12.70 -11.06
CA GLN A 46 -14.77 -13.59 -12.13
C GLN A 46 -15.06 -12.83 -13.43
N GLU A 47 -15.70 -11.69 -13.34
CA GLU A 47 -16.01 -10.84 -14.50
C GLU A 47 -14.75 -10.29 -15.18
N ASN A 48 -13.66 -10.11 -14.42
CA ASN A 48 -12.42 -9.50 -14.88
C ASN A 48 -11.20 -10.45 -14.83
N LYS A 49 -11.43 -11.77 -14.91
CA LYS A 49 -10.37 -12.79 -14.75
C LYS A 49 -9.21 -12.69 -15.74
N ASN A 50 -9.41 -12.05 -16.88
CA ASN A 50 -8.40 -11.88 -17.93
C ASN A 50 -7.61 -10.58 -17.79
N LEU A 51 -7.99 -9.68 -16.88
CA LEU A 51 -7.28 -8.42 -16.63
C LEU A 51 -6.15 -8.62 -15.63
N GLN A 52 -5.06 -7.88 -15.82
CA GLN A 52 -3.93 -7.87 -14.90
C GLN A 52 -3.35 -6.45 -14.76
N ASN A 53 -2.61 -6.22 -13.68
CA ASN A 53 -1.83 -5.01 -13.44
C ASN A 53 -2.67 -3.72 -13.62
N GLN A 54 -2.25 -2.85 -14.53
CA GLN A 54 -2.86 -1.53 -14.75
C GLN A 54 -4.32 -1.63 -15.20
N GLU A 55 -4.62 -2.56 -16.11
CA GLU A 55 -5.96 -2.78 -16.64
C GLU A 55 -6.92 -3.26 -15.56
N PHE A 56 -6.45 -4.17 -14.69
CA PHE A 56 -7.22 -4.62 -13.52
C PHE A 56 -7.47 -3.46 -12.54
N CYS A 57 -6.43 -2.65 -12.24
CA CYS A 57 -6.58 -1.49 -11.35
C CYS A 57 -7.55 -0.46 -11.93
N SER A 58 -7.44 -0.13 -13.22
CA SER A 58 -8.35 0.81 -13.89
C SER A 58 -9.79 0.32 -13.81
N LYS A 59 -10.02 -0.96 -14.10
CA LYS A 59 -11.36 -1.55 -14.03
C LYS A 59 -11.95 -1.54 -12.62
N LEU A 60 -11.10 -1.72 -11.59
CA LEU A 60 -11.54 -1.62 -10.19
C LEU A 60 -11.93 -0.18 -9.83
N LEU A 61 -11.18 0.82 -10.29
CA LEU A 61 -11.53 2.23 -10.09
C LEU A 61 -12.84 2.58 -10.81
N ASP A 62 -13.03 2.13 -12.04
CA ASP A 62 -14.28 2.33 -12.80
C ASP A 62 -15.49 1.73 -12.07
N ASN A 63 -15.35 0.50 -11.55
CA ASN A 63 -16.41 -0.17 -10.79
C ASN A 63 -16.81 0.60 -9.52
N LEU A 64 -15.86 1.30 -8.92
CA LEU A 64 -16.08 2.15 -7.74
C LEU A 64 -16.39 3.60 -8.09
N ASN A 65 -16.45 3.96 -9.38
CA ASN A 65 -16.57 5.34 -9.86
C ASN A 65 -15.57 6.27 -9.15
N LEU A 66 -14.31 5.81 -9.03
CA LEU A 66 -13.20 6.55 -8.45
C LEU A 66 -12.42 7.28 -9.54
N LYS A 67 -12.12 8.54 -9.31
CA LYS A 67 -11.24 9.33 -10.15
C LYS A 67 -9.85 9.45 -9.51
N VAL A 68 -8.83 9.55 -10.34
CA VAL A 68 -7.46 9.81 -9.92
C VAL A 68 -7.01 11.14 -10.51
N ASP A 69 -6.46 12.00 -9.67
CA ASP A 69 -5.88 13.28 -10.03
C ASP A 69 -4.41 13.29 -9.60
N ILE A 70 -3.48 13.45 -10.54
CA ILE A 70 -2.04 13.45 -10.26
C ILE A 70 -1.46 14.80 -10.68
N GLN A 71 -1.05 15.59 -9.71
CA GLN A 71 -0.39 16.86 -9.91
C GLN A 71 1.13 16.67 -9.85
N GLY A 72 1.87 17.32 -10.76
CA GLY A 72 3.33 17.22 -10.84
C GLY A 72 3.84 15.89 -11.41
N ILE A 73 3.05 15.23 -12.28
CA ILE A 73 3.40 13.94 -12.88
C ILE A 73 4.75 13.98 -13.63
N ASP A 74 5.13 15.14 -14.16
CA ASP A 74 6.39 15.34 -14.89
C ASP A 74 7.63 15.19 -13.99
N ASN A 75 7.47 15.26 -12.67
CA ASN A 75 8.53 14.98 -11.70
C ASN A 75 8.84 13.48 -11.59
N ILE A 76 8.05 12.62 -12.22
CA ILE A 76 8.30 11.17 -12.29
C ILE A 76 9.00 10.87 -13.61
N PRO A 77 10.28 10.45 -13.61
CA PRO A 77 10.95 10.03 -14.83
C PRO A 77 10.20 8.86 -15.49
N LYS A 78 10.04 8.92 -16.82
CA LYS A 78 9.32 7.85 -17.57
C LYS A 78 10.05 6.51 -17.54
N ASN A 79 11.37 6.52 -17.39
CA ASN A 79 12.22 5.33 -17.38
C ASN A 79 13.33 5.45 -16.32
N GLY A 80 14.06 4.37 -16.12
CA GLY A 80 15.20 4.31 -15.21
C GLY A 80 14.80 4.04 -13.75
N PRO A 81 15.75 3.65 -12.93
CA PRO A 81 15.50 3.22 -11.56
C PRO A 81 15.28 4.40 -10.62
N ILE A 82 14.12 4.45 -9.98
CA ILE A 82 13.76 5.43 -8.96
C ILE A 82 13.10 4.77 -7.75
N ILE A 83 13.03 5.48 -6.65
CA ILE A 83 12.26 5.11 -5.46
C ILE A 83 11.11 6.09 -5.29
N ILE A 84 9.88 5.62 -5.34
CA ILE A 84 8.70 6.42 -5.04
C ILE A 84 8.33 6.19 -3.57
N ALA A 85 8.46 7.22 -2.75
CA ALA A 85 8.14 7.17 -1.32
C ALA A 85 6.83 7.93 -1.04
N MET A 86 5.86 7.25 -0.38
CA MET A 86 4.50 7.75 -0.21
C MET A 86 4.01 7.61 1.22
N ASN A 87 3.11 8.52 1.67
CA ASN A 87 2.24 8.25 2.81
C ASN A 87 1.19 7.16 2.45
N HIS A 88 0.50 6.62 3.45
CA HIS A 88 -0.37 5.45 3.26
C HIS A 88 -1.78 5.64 3.87
N PRO A 89 -2.56 6.65 3.39
CA PRO A 89 -3.82 7.00 4.02
C PRO A 89 -4.98 6.04 3.75
N LEU A 90 -5.04 5.39 2.57
CA LEU A 90 -6.20 4.60 2.11
C LEU A 90 -5.93 3.08 2.08
N GLY A 91 -4.74 2.64 2.48
CA GLY A 91 -4.37 1.23 2.43
C GLY A 91 -4.17 0.74 0.99
N GLY A 92 -4.67 -0.46 0.67
CA GLY A 92 -4.46 -1.04 -0.67
C GLY A 92 -4.93 -0.17 -1.83
N MET A 93 -5.86 0.76 -1.59
CA MET A 93 -6.35 1.69 -2.61
C MET A 93 -5.28 2.68 -3.07
N ASP A 94 -4.32 3.05 -2.22
CA ASP A 94 -3.23 3.95 -2.58
C ASP A 94 -2.41 3.37 -3.75
N ALA A 95 -2.07 2.08 -3.68
CA ALA A 95 -1.34 1.39 -4.74
C ALA A 95 -2.20 1.23 -6.01
N VAL A 96 -3.46 0.79 -5.86
CA VAL A 96 -4.39 0.59 -6.99
C VAL A 96 -4.59 1.90 -7.77
N ALA A 97 -4.82 3.01 -7.05
CA ALA A 97 -5.04 4.31 -7.66
C ALA A 97 -3.78 4.83 -8.37
N LEU A 98 -2.59 4.66 -7.78
CA LEU A 98 -1.33 5.07 -8.40
C LEU A 98 -1.02 4.23 -9.64
N ILE A 99 -1.19 2.90 -9.59
CA ILE A 99 -0.98 2.00 -10.73
C ILE A 99 -1.86 2.40 -11.91
N SER A 100 -3.13 2.67 -11.65
CA SER A 100 -4.08 3.10 -12.69
C SER A 100 -3.75 4.50 -13.21
N GLY A 101 -3.44 5.45 -12.30
CA GLY A 101 -3.17 6.84 -12.67
C GLY A 101 -1.90 7.03 -13.48
N LEU A 102 -0.88 6.17 -13.27
CA LEU A 102 0.40 6.25 -14.00
C LEU A 102 0.45 5.36 -15.24
N LYS A 103 -0.63 4.64 -15.62
CA LYS A 103 -0.61 3.63 -16.70
C LYS A 103 -0.11 4.14 -18.04
N GLU A 104 -0.37 5.41 -18.38
CA GLU A 104 0.06 6.04 -19.63
C GLU A 104 1.42 6.76 -19.50
N HIS A 105 1.88 6.99 -18.28
CA HIS A 105 3.13 7.67 -18.01
C HIS A 105 4.27 6.68 -17.71
N ARG A 106 4.01 5.69 -16.82
CA ARG A 106 5.00 4.71 -16.38
C ARG A 106 4.36 3.39 -15.94
N ARG A 107 4.78 2.28 -16.54
CA ARG A 107 4.16 0.96 -16.34
C ARG A 107 4.98 -0.02 -15.49
N ASP A 108 6.26 0.22 -15.27
CA ASP A 108 7.22 -0.66 -14.59
C ASP A 108 7.21 -0.51 -13.06
N LEU A 109 6.07 -0.15 -12.48
CA LEU A 109 5.93 0.04 -11.04
C LEU A 109 6.05 -1.30 -10.29
N LYS A 110 6.83 -1.32 -9.21
CA LYS A 110 6.90 -2.44 -8.27
C LYS A 110 6.62 -1.95 -6.85
N PHE A 111 5.83 -2.69 -6.11
CA PHE A 111 5.45 -2.33 -4.74
C PHE A 111 5.99 -3.34 -3.74
N ILE A 112 6.66 -2.85 -2.69
CA ILE A 112 7.01 -3.70 -1.55
C ILE A 112 5.76 -3.91 -0.69
N VAL A 113 5.26 -5.15 -0.62
CA VAL A 113 4.02 -5.51 0.05
C VAL A 113 4.20 -6.61 1.08
N ASN A 114 3.24 -6.77 1.98
CA ASN A 114 3.21 -7.92 2.88
C ASN A 114 2.71 -9.18 2.14
N ASP A 115 3.00 -10.35 2.70
CA ASP A 115 2.68 -11.67 2.10
C ASP A 115 1.21 -11.89 1.79
N LEU A 116 0.28 -11.25 2.52
CA LEU A 116 -1.14 -11.41 2.27
C LEU A 116 -1.54 -10.87 0.90
N LEU A 117 -0.90 -9.77 0.47
CA LEU A 117 -1.18 -9.15 -0.81
C LEU A 117 -0.60 -9.92 -2.00
N LEU A 118 0.39 -10.80 -1.78
CA LEU A 118 0.92 -11.68 -2.84
C LEU A 118 -0.11 -12.71 -3.34
N ASN A 119 -1.16 -12.94 -2.57
CA ASN A 119 -2.27 -13.81 -3.00
C ASN A 119 -3.21 -13.12 -4.02
N ILE A 120 -3.04 -11.82 -4.27
CA ILE A 120 -3.79 -11.10 -5.30
C ILE A 120 -3.11 -11.37 -6.64
N THR A 121 -3.55 -12.41 -7.32
CA THR A 121 -2.92 -12.91 -8.56
C THR A 121 -2.93 -11.90 -9.70
N PHE A 122 -3.92 -11.03 -9.75
CA PHE A 122 -4.06 -9.95 -10.73
C PHE A 122 -2.94 -8.89 -10.68
N LEU A 123 -2.25 -8.77 -9.54
CA LEU A 123 -1.17 -7.81 -9.31
C LEU A 123 0.17 -8.48 -8.98
N LYS A 124 0.27 -9.79 -9.16
CA LYS A 124 1.43 -10.59 -8.75
C LYS A 124 2.75 -10.07 -9.34
N THR A 125 2.73 -9.64 -10.59
CA THR A 125 3.93 -9.13 -11.27
C THR A 125 4.36 -7.75 -10.81
N MET A 126 3.48 -7.00 -10.12
CA MET A 126 3.77 -5.67 -9.58
C MET A 126 4.19 -5.71 -8.11
N PHE A 127 4.04 -6.85 -7.44
CA PHE A 127 4.30 -6.97 -6.01
C PHE A 127 5.61 -7.69 -5.71
N VAL A 128 6.40 -7.11 -4.80
CA VAL A 128 7.58 -7.72 -4.19
C VAL A 128 7.24 -8.03 -2.74
N GLY A 129 7.20 -9.32 -2.39
CA GLY A 129 6.80 -9.76 -1.06
C GLY A 129 7.88 -9.55 -0.01
N VAL A 130 7.47 -9.07 1.17
CA VAL A 130 8.31 -9.02 2.36
C VAL A 130 7.74 -9.99 3.38
N ASN A 131 8.29 -11.18 3.47
CA ASN A 131 7.81 -12.21 4.38
C ASN A 131 8.14 -11.85 5.84
N LYS A 132 7.13 -11.41 6.62
CA LYS A 132 7.31 -11.08 8.03
C LYS A 132 7.29 -12.31 8.96
N PHE A 133 6.80 -13.45 8.47
CA PHE A 133 6.51 -14.64 9.29
C PHE A 133 7.26 -15.91 8.87
N GLY A 134 8.14 -15.85 7.86
CA GLY A 134 8.91 -17.01 7.39
C GLY A 134 10.20 -17.23 8.17
N LYS A 135 10.62 -18.51 8.27
CA LYS A 135 11.89 -18.91 8.92
C LYS A 135 13.15 -18.42 8.19
N ASN A 136 13.03 -17.87 6.99
CA ASN A 136 14.16 -17.50 6.13
C ASN A 136 14.29 -15.97 5.98
N LYS A 137 14.85 -15.32 6.99
CA LYS A 137 15.16 -13.88 6.97
C LYS A 137 16.12 -13.50 5.83
N THR A 138 17.00 -14.41 5.42
CA THR A 138 17.99 -14.22 4.36
C THR A 138 17.29 -14.03 3.02
N SER A 139 16.35 -14.90 2.65
CA SER A 139 15.63 -14.82 1.37
C SER A 139 14.79 -13.52 1.22
N VAL A 140 14.24 -13.02 2.32
CA VAL A 140 13.52 -11.74 2.33
C VAL A 140 14.45 -10.56 2.07
N ARG A 141 15.63 -10.57 2.68
CA ARG A 141 16.64 -9.53 2.47
C ARG A 141 17.14 -9.54 1.02
N GLU A 142 17.36 -10.71 0.48
CA GLU A 142 17.76 -10.90 -0.92
C GLU A 142 16.70 -10.38 -1.90
N GLN A 143 15.41 -10.67 -1.66
CA GLN A 143 14.32 -10.16 -2.47
C GLN A 143 14.21 -8.62 -2.41
N ILE A 144 14.38 -8.03 -1.23
CA ILE A 144 14.41 -6.58 -1.06
C ILE A 144 15.61 -5.99 -1.79
N ASN A 145 16.81 -6.55 -1.61
CA ASN A 145 18.01 -6.13 -2.32
C ASN A 145 17.81 -6.18 -3.83
N ALA A 146 17.28 -7.29 -4.35
CA ALA A 146 17.00 -7.45 -5.78
C ALA A 146 16.01 -6.38 -6.28
N ALA A 147 14.95 -6.08 -5.51
CA ALA A 147 13.98 -5.06 -5.88
C ALA A 147 14.60 -3.65 -5.92
N PHE A 148 15.47 -3.33 -4.96
CA PHE A 148 16.17 -2.03 -4.98
C PHE A 148 17.24 -1.93 -6.07
N ASN A 149 17.82 -3.03 -6.51
CA ASN A 149 18.87 -3.03 -7.56
C ASN A 149 18.31 -3.11 -8.99
N ALA A 150 17.05 -3.49 -9.17
CA ALA A 150 16.45 -3.66 -10.49
C ALA A 150 16.09 -2.33 -11.17
N ASP A 151 16.06 -2.31 -12.50
CA ASP A 151 15.73 -1.13 -13.30
C ASP A 151 14.21 -0.95 -13.43
N HIS A 152 13.60 -0.37 -12.39
CA HIS A 152 12.17 -0.03 -12.35
C HIS A 152 11.87 1.06 -11.32
N ALA A 153 10.64 1.56 -11.29
CA ALA A 153 10.17 2.42 -10.22
C ALA A 153 9.71 1.59 -9.01
N LEU A 154 10.48 1.63 -7.92
CA LEU A 154 10.15 0.93 -6.69
C LEU A 154 9.29 1.81 -5.78
N CYS A 155 8.03 1.45 -5.64
CA CYS A 155 7.04 2.15 -4.81
C CYS A 155 7.03 1.59 -3.40
N ILE A 156 7.11 2.48 -2.42
CA ILE A 156 7.14 2.09 -1.00
C ILE A 156 6.26 2.98 -0.15
N PHE A 157 5.75 2.38 0.91
CA PHE A 157 5.10 3.05 2.03
C PHE A 157 6.01 2.91 3.25
N PRO A 158 6.91 3.89 3.55
CA PRO A 158 8.00 3.69 4.52
C PRO A 158 7.52 3.41 5.94
N ALA A 159 6.32 3.86 6.33
CA ALA A 159 5.70 3.53 7.61
C ALA A 159 5.33 2.03 7.73
N GLY A 160 5.12 1.34 6.59
CA GLY A 160 4.71 -0.07 6.50
C GLY A 160 3.36 -0.39 7.13
N LYS A 161 2.56 0.63 7.41
CA LYS A 161 1.20 0.57 7.95
C LYS A 161 0.40 1.76 7.44
N VAL A 162 -0.91 1.56 7.31
CA VAL A 162 -1.86 2.64 6.99
C VAL A 162 -1.77 3.76 8.03
N SER A 163 -1.90 5.01 7.58
CA SER A 163 -1.86 6.21 8.44
C SER A 163 -2.84 6.12 9.61
N ARG A 164 -2.49 6.76 10.70
CA ARG A 164 -3.27 6.76 11.95
C ARG A 164 -3.59 8.19 12.38
N LYS A 165 -4.56 8.32 13.30
CA LYS A 165 -4.82 9.59 13.94
C LYS A 165 -3.79 9.79 15.07
N VAL A 166 -2.85 10.72 14.87
CA VAL A 166 -1.79 11.09 15.82
C VAL A 166 -1.97 12.56 16.18
N LYS A 167 -2.15 12.88 17.47
CA LYS A 167 -2.35 14.26 17.96
C LYS A 167 -3.40 15.06 17.16
N GLY A 168 -4.51 14.41 16.79
CA GLY A 168 -5.60 15.04 16.02
C GLY A 168 -5.44 15.02 14.50
N LYS A 169 -4.25 14.85 13.96
CA LYS A 169 -3.96 14.78 12.52
C LYS A 169 -3.90 13.33 12.03
N ILE A 170 -4.22 13.12 10.77
CA ILE A 170 -4.07 11.81 10.10
C ILE A 170 -2.72 11.81 9.42
N GLU A 171 -1.82 11.00 9.94
CA GLU A 171 -0.44 10.92 9.47
C GLU A 171 0.10 9.49 9.59
N ASP A 172 1.16 9.21 8.87
CA ASP A 172 1.90 7.97 9.00
C ASP A 172 2.61 7.88 10.35
N LEU A 173 2.73 6.66 10.83
CA LEU A 173 3.66 6.34 11.91
C LEU A 173 5.11 6.58 11.46
N ALA A 174 6.07 6.39 12.36
CA ALA A 174 7.48 6.60 12.05
C ALA A 174 7.91 5.84 10.78
N TRP A 175 8.59 6.54 9.90
CA TRP A 175 9.12 6.00 8.65
C TRP A 175 10.41 5.20 8.91
N LYS A 176 10.58 4.11 8.19
CA LYS A 176 11.80 3.30 8.19
C LYS A 176 12.81 3.91 7.23
N ARG A 177 14.07 3.99 7.66
CA ARG A 177 15.16 4.58 6.88
C ARG A 177 15.69 3.73 5.72
N THR A 178 15.24 2.47 5.59
CA THR A 178 15.78 1.51 4.61
C THR A 178 15.81 2.05 3.18
N PHE A 179 14.79 2.79 2.76
CA PHE A 179 14.74 3.35 1.40
C PHE A 179 15.79 4.45 1.18
N VAL A 180 16.11 5.22 2.21
CA VAL A 180 17.18 6.25 2.15
C VAL A 180 18.54 5.57 2.05
N GLN A 181 18.77 4.48 2.79
CA GLN A 181 20.01 3.70 2.69
C GLN A 181 20.25 3.23 1.26
N TYR A 182 19.25 2.57 0.63
CA TYR A 182 19.37 2.14 -0.74
C TYR A 182 19.46 3.29 -1.75
N ALA A 183 18.75 4.39 -1.53
CA ALA A 183 18.85 5.57 -2.38
C ALA A 183 20.28 6.15 -2.37
N ARG A 184 20.93 6.17 -1.21
CA ARG A 184 22.32 6.62 -1.05
C ARG A 184 23.29 5.62 -1.67
N GLU A 185 23.19 4.33 -1.32
CA GLU A 185 24.09 3.28 -1.81
C GLU A 185 24.06 3.14 -3.34
N LEU A 186 22.90 3.29 -3.96
CA LEU A 186 22.67 3.10 -5.38
C LEU A 186 22.59 4.43 -6.16
N ASN A 187 22.81 5.56 -5.50
CA ASN A 187 22.66 6.91 -6.05
C ASN A 187 21.32 7.10 -6.81
N ARG A 188 20.22 6.62 -6.25
CA ARG A 188 18.87 6.69 -6.83
C ARG A 188 18.12 7.90 -6.30
N GLU A 189 17.34 8.51 -7.18
CA GLU A 189 16.43 9.58 -6.79
C GLU A 189 15.21 9.02 -6.05
N ILE A 190 14.77 9.78 -5.05
CA ILE A 190 13.52 9.54 -4.32
C ILE A 190 12.50 10.56 -4.81
N ILE A 191 11.36 10.06 -5.29
CA ILE A 191 10.21 10.88 -5.66
C ILE A 191 9.21 10.83 -4.50
N PRO A 192 9.05 11.90 -3.72
CA PRO A 192 8.05 11.96 -2.67
C PRO A 192 6.67 12.22 -3.29
N ILE A 193 5.68 11.39 -2.96
CA ILE A 193 4.30 11.58 -3.41
C ILE A 193 3.38 11.65 -2.19
N PHE A 194 2.71 12.77 -2.01
CA PHE A 194 1.65 12.92 -1.03
C PHE A 194 0.33 12.43 -1.60
N ILE A 195 -0.35 11.55 -0.87
CA ILE A 195 -1.68 11.04 -1.20
C ILE A 195 -2.68 11.73 -0.29
N ASP A 196 -3.59 12.52 -0.87
CA ASP A 196 -4.69 13.12 -0.12
C ASP A 196 -5.82 12.10 0.02
N GLY A 197 -6.02 11.67 1.25
CA GLY A 197 -7.03 10.67 1.55
C GLY A 197 -7.20 10.43 3.05
N LYS A 198 -8.36 9.87 3.38
CA LYS A 198 -8.67 9.44 4.75
C LYS A 198 -9.67 8.29 4.75
N LEU A 199 -9.52 7.41 5.72
CA LEU A 199 -10.48 6.38 6.04
C LEU A 199 -11.62 6.95 6.91
N SER A 200 -12.59 6.10 7.24
CA SER A 200 -13.73 6.54 8.05
C SER A 200 -13.34 6.87 9.50
N LYS A 201 -14.15 7.71 10.14
CA LYS A 201 -14.01 7.99 11.58
C LYS A 201 -14.05 6.70 12.42
N PHE A 202 -14.83 5.71 11.98
CA PHE A 202 -14.91 4.40 12.63
C PHE A 202 -13.56 3.70 12.64
N PHE A 203 -12.85 3.64 11.51
CA PHE A 203 -11.53 3.01 11.42
C PHE A 203 -10.53 3.59 12.43
N TYR A 204 -10.45 4.92 12.49
CA TYR A 204 -9.53 5.59 13.43
C TYR A 204 -9.95 5.44 14.89
N ARG A 205 -11.27 5.50 15.19
CA ARG A 205 -11.79 5.28 16.54
C ARG A 205 -11.50 3.86 17.01
N LEU A 206 -11.72 2.86 16.15
CA LEU A 206 -11.41 1.46 16.46
C LEU A 206 -9.93 1.26 16.74
N ALA A 207 -9.05 1.86 15.92
CA ALA A 207 -7.61 1.81 16.12
C ALA A 207 -7.19 2.44 17.46
N THR A 208 -7.75 3.60 17.82
CA THR A 208 -7.46 4.29 19.09
C THR A 208 -8.00 3.48 20.28
N PHE A 209 -9.24 3.00 20.21
CA PHE A 209 -9.86 2.20 21.27
C PHE A 209 -9.08 0.90 21.52
N ARG A 210 -8.70 0.21 20.45
CA ARG A 210 -7.85 -1.00 20.53
C ARG A 210 -6.54 -0.72 21.27
N GLN A 211 -5.88 0.38 20.96
CA GLN A 211 -4.64 0.79 21.63
C GLN A 211 -4.88 1.07 23.11
N PHE A 212 -5.96 1.77 23.43
CA PHE A 212 -6.34 2.09 24.81
C PHE A 212 -6.54 0.84 25.66
N ILE A 213 -7.20 -0.20 25.14
CA ILE A 213 -7.40 -1.48 25.86
C ILE A 213 -6.23 -2.46 25.72
N GLY A 214 -5.10 -2.04 25.14
CA GLY A 214 -3.86 -2.83 25.10
C GLY A 214 -3.85 -3.99 24.08
N ILE A 215 -4.81 -4.07 23.16
CA ILE A 215 -4.80 -5.12 22.12
C ILE A 215 -3.69 -4.81 21.11
N LYS A 216 -2.68 -5.70 21.02
CA LYS A 216 -1.52 -5.55 20.13
C LYS A 216 -1.86 -5.81 18.65
N SER A 217 -2.82 -6.70 18.37
CA SER A 217 -3.24 -7.04 17.00
C SER A 217 -4.01 -5.89 16.35
N ASN A 218 -3.68 -5.54 15.10
CA ASN A 218 -4.34 -4.45 14.38
C ASN A 218 -5.69 -4.89 13.81
N ILE A 219 -6.69 -5.05 14.68
CA ILE A 219 -8.03 -5.56 14.31
C ILE A 219 -8.78 -4.64 13.34
N GLU A 220 -8.48 -3.34 13.35
CA GLU A 220 -9.02 -2.38 12.39
C GLU A 220 -8.66 -2.70 10.94
N MET A 221 -7.57 -3.44 10.70
CA MET A 221 -7.14 -3.85 9.35
C MET A 221 -8.14 -4.77 8.65
N PHE A 222 -8.97 -5.50 9.40
CA PHE A 222 -10.04 -6.31 8.82
C PHE A 222 -11.12 -5.46 8.13
N TYR A 223 -11.19 -4.17 8.43
CA TYR A 223 -12.14 -3.25 7.81
C TYR A 223 -11.60 -2.58 6.54
N LEU A 224 -10.35 -2.80 6.14
CA LEU A 224 -9.77 -2.13 4.97
C LEU A 224 -10.53 -2.40 3.67
N ALA A 225 -11.05 -3.62 3.48
CA ALA A 225 -11.90 -3.90 2.32
C ALA A 225 -13.19 -3.05 2.35
N ASN A 226 -13.84 -2.94 3.52
CA ASN A 226 -15.00 -2.08 3.68
C ASN A 226 -14.67 -0.59 3.50
N GLU A 227 -13.49 -0.15 3.95
CA GLU A 227 -13.03 1.22 3.74
C GLU A 227 -12.73 1.51 2.25
N LEU A 228 -12.27 0.51 1.47
CA LEU A 228 -12.11 0.62 0.03
C LEU A 228 -13.47 0.94 -0.65
N TYR A 229 -14.52 0.20 -0.34
CA TYR A 229 -15.86 0.46 -0.88
C TYR A 229 -16.44 1.81 -0.44
N LYS A 230 -16.05 2.34 0.73
CA LYS A 230 -16.43 3.69 1.19
C LYS A 230 -15.75 4.83 0.42
N GLN A 231 -14.73 4.53 -0.40
CA GLN A 231 -14.14 5.54 -1.29
C GLN A 231 -14.95 5.75 -2.57
N LYS A 232 -15.97 4.95 -2.84
CA LYS A 232 -16.85 5.07 -4.03
C LYS A 232 -17.27 6.51 -4.30
N ASN A 233 -17.26 6.91 -5.59
CA ASN A 233 -17.62 8.24 -6.08
C ASN A 233 -16.70 9.38 -5.58
N ARG A 234 -15.44 9.08 -5.26
CA ARG A 234 -14.46 10.09 -4.81
C ARG A 234 -13.36 10.30 -5.83
N THR A 235 -12.62 11.39 -5.64
CA THR A 235 -11.35 11.64 -6.32
C THR A 235 -10.22 11.42 -5.33
N ILE A 236 -9.22 10.63 -5.71
CA ILE A 236 -7.98 10.43 -4.97
C ILE A 236 -6.93 11.31 -5.64
N ARG A 237 -6.33 12.25 -4.88
CA ARG A 237 -5.30 13.14 -5.37
C ARG A 237 -3.92 12.66 -4.95
N PHE A 238 -3.00 12.72 -5.90
CA PHE A 238 -1.58 12.53 -5.69
C PHE A 238 -0.85 13.82 -6.03
N ILE A 239 0.03 14.27 -5.13
CA ILE A 239 0.87 15.43 -5.37
C ILE A 239 2.30 14.96 -5.37
N VAL A 240 2.91 15.04 -6.54
CA VAL A 240 4.28 14.59 -6.79
C VAL A 240 5.23 15.75 -6.50
N GLY A 241 6.13 15.54 -5.55
CA GLY A 241 7.18 16.51 -5.22
C GLY A 241 8.39 16.39 -6.14
N GLU A 242 9.30 17.35 -6.02
CA GLU A 242 10.56 17.36 -6.75
C GLU A 242 11.44 16.14 -6.40
N PRO A 243 12.19 15.59 -7.35
CA PRO A 243 13.13 14.50 -7.12
C PRO A 243 14.19 14.87 -6.07
N ILE A 244 14.47 13.94 -5.18
CA ILE A 244 15.43 14.10 -4.09
C ILE A 244 16.60 13.15 -4.31
N ASN A 245 17.79 13.68 -4.61
CA ASN A 245 19.03 12.93 -4.54
C ASN A 245 19.66 13.10 -3.15
N VAL A 246 19.64 12.03 -2.36
CA VAL A 246 20.10 12.07 -0.95
C VAL A 246 21.58 12.45 -0.85
N CYS A 247 22.43 11.95 -1.76
CA CYS A 247 23.85 12.22 -1.74
C CYS A 247 24.17 13.69 -2.01
N LYS A 248 23.36 14.35 -2.88
CA LYS A 248 23.57 15.75 -3.24
C LYS A 248 22.90 16.73 -2.27
N GLN A 249 21.68 16.43 -1.84
CA GLN A 249 20.86 17.34 -1.04
C GLN A 249 21.07 17.19 0.48
N TYR A 250 21.51 16.01 0.91
CA TYR A 250 21.68 15.67 2.34
C TYR A 250 22.98 14.89 2.59
N PRO A 251 24.16 15.35 2.11
CA PRO A 251 25.42 14.62 2.22
C PRO A 251 25.81 14.36 3.69
N GLU A 252 25.60 15.36 4.55
CA GLU A 252 26.01 15.32 5.97
C GLU A 252 24.99 14.70 6.91
N LEU A 253 23.74 14.50 6.44
CA LEU A 253 22.70 13.92 7.31
C LEU A 253 22.82 12.39 7.36
N SER A 254 22.60 11.84 8.56
CA SER A 254 22.40 10.41 8.71
C SER A 254 21.14 9.96 7.93
N ASP A 255 21.05 8.67 7.60
CA ASP A 255 19.87 8.13 6.90
C ASP A 255 18.57 8.35 7.66
N TYR A 256 18.65 8.39 9.00
CA TYR A 256 17.49 8.68 9.84
C TYR A 256 17.05 10.15 9.70
N GLU A 257 17.97 11.10 9.81
CA GLU A 257 17.69 12.53 9.66
C GLU A 257 17.20 12.85 8.25
N ALA A 258 17.84 12.28 7.20
CA ALA A 258 17.39 12.42 5.83
C ALA A 258 15.96 11.84 5.65
N THR A 259 15.63 10.71 6.30
CA THR A 259 14.27 10.15 6.30
C THR A 259 13.25 11.13 6.89
N LEU A 260 13.59 11.81 7.99
CA LEU A 260 12.72 12.81 8.61
C LEU A 260 12.51 14.01 7.70
N LYS A 261 13.58 14.48 7.02
CA LYS A 261 13.49 15.60 6.07
C LYS A 261 12.67 15.26 4.84
N ILE A 262 12.81 14.05 4.30
CA ILE A 262 12.00 13.59 3.17
C ILE A 262 10.53 13.46 3.56
N ARG A 263 10.26 12.93 4.76
CA ARG A 263 8.89 12.85 5.29
C ARG A 263 8.29 14.25 5.48
N GLU A 264 9.04 15.21 6.03
CA GLU A 264 8.62 16.61 6.18
C GLU A 264 8.25 17.20 4.81
N LYS A 265 9.17 17.17 3.83
CA LYS A 265 8.90 17.63 2.46
C LYS A 265 7.68 16.99 1.82
N LEU A 266 7.45 15.70 2.06
CA LEU A 266 6.25 15.03 1.55
C LEU A 266 4.97 15.62 2.16
N TYR A 267 4.95 15.86 3.48
CA TYR A 267 3.76 16.42 4.14
C TYR A 267 3.55 17.90 3.82
N ASP A 268 4.59 18.66 3.46
CA ASP A 268 4.50 20.05 2.98
C ASP A 268 3.78 20.13 1.62
N LEU A 269 3.78 19.05 0.83
CA LEU A 269 3.00 18.98 -0.42
C LEU A 269 1.48 19.08 -0.17
N LYS A 270 1.03 18.77 1.05
CA LYS A 270 -0.38 18.86 1.42
C LYS A 270 -0.95 20.27 1.24
N ASP A 271 -0.16 21.29 1.46
CA ASP A 271 -0.59 22.69 1.36
C ASP A 271 -0.75 23.14 -0.10
N LYS A 272 -0.41 22.27 -1.06
CA LYS A 272 -0.61 22.48 -2.51
C LYS A 272 -1.90 21.82 -3.05
N VAL A 273 -2.71 21.21 -2.17
CA VAL A 273 -3.97 20.51 -2.53
C VAL A 273 -5.09 21.49 -2.81
#